data_f51788a9a8ba2764c150611379e5284d
#
_entry.id   f51788a9a8ba2764c150611379e5284d
#
_cell.length_a   1.000
_cell.length_b   1.000
_cell.length_c   1.000
_cell.angle_alpha   90.00
_cell.angle_beta   90.00
_cell.angle_gamma   90.00
#
_symmetry.space_group_name_H-M   'P 1'
#
loop_
_entity.id
_entity.type
_entity.pdbx_description
1 polymer ?
#
loop_
_entity_poly.entity_id
_entity_poly.type
_entity_poly.pdbx_seq_one_letter_code
_entity_poly.pdbx_strand_id
1 'polypeptide(L)'
;MKKIALLSLLFTAVSFAQIQKMEPPFWWSDMNLSNVQIMFYGKNIAQNEVTVSNGIVIKDIQKTENPNYVFVTIDTKNTPAQDFVFTFKNGKKLFTKKYSLKARRANSKFRKSYDSSDMIYLIMSDRFANGNPNNDSDASVTEKADRTNPNGRHGGDITGIINNLDYIQSLGATAVWPTPLCEDNDERGSYHTYGQSDVYKIDPRFGTNEEYLKLSAELHKRGMKNILDYVTNHWGWQHWMYKDLPTYDWVHQFPGYSQSNYRMTTQFDSNASAIDTKNCVDGWFVKSMPDLNQSNPLVLNYLTQNAIWWIEYADLDGFRVDTYSYNDKEGISKWTKAITDEYPNFNIVGEVWMHNQAQMAYWQKDSKVGAIESFNSHLPSVMDFTLYDALGSVFNEDKGEWDKGMIKIYDNFTNDFLYPNINNMLVFAENHDTNRFNQMYKNDFKKYQ
;
A
#
# COMPACT_ATOMS: atom_id res chain seq x y z
N MET A 1 12.70 58.34 46.48
CA MET A 1 12.91 57.58 45.24
C MET A 1 12.85 56.09 45.59
N LYS A 2 11.70 55.46 45.42
CA LYS A 2 11.50 54.00 45.70
C LYS A 2 11.86 53.22 44.42
N LYS A 3 12.90 52.35 44.48
CA LYS A 3 13.26 51.41 43.43
C LYS A 3 12.25 50.23 43.47
N ILE A 4 11.44 50.10 42.45
CA ILE A 4 10.61 48.91 42.23
C ILE A 4 11.50 47.90 41.47
N ALA A 5 11.83 46.79 42.13
CA ALA A 5 12.47 45.66 41.48
C ALA A 5 11.40 44.84 40.75
N LEU A 6 11.49 44.83 39.43
CA LEU A 6 10.65 44.00 38.58
C LEU A 6 11.21 42.57 38.57
N LEU A 7 10.55 41.66 39.29
CA LEU A 7 10.87 40.25 39.29
C LEU A 7 10.24 39.60 38.06
N SER A 8 11.01 39.41 36.99
CA SER A 8 10.58 38.68 35.82
C SER A 8 10.57 37.17 36.14
N LEU A 9 9.39 36.62 36.35
CA LEU A 9 9.16 35.17 36.37
C LEU A 9 9.37 34.64 34.95
N LEU A 10 10.52 34.00 34.71
CA LEU A 10 10.71 33.13 33.55
C LEU A 10 9.84 31.89 33.73
N PHE A 11 8.68 31.87 33.08
CA PHE A 11 7.93 30.64 32.84
C PHE A 11 8.72 29.82 31.82
N THR A 12 9.52 28.89 32.28
CA THR A 12 10.02 27.80 31.43
C THR A 12 8.81 26.95 31.05
N ALA A 13 8.28 27.15 29.84
CA ALA A 13 7.32 26.24 29.25
C ALA A 13 7.99 24.88 29.11
N VAL A 14 7.75 23.98 30.06
CA VAL A 14 8.15 22.60 29.95
C VAL A 14 7.27 21.99 28.89
N SER A 15 7.81 21.88 27.67
CA SER A 15 7.17 21.13 26.59
C SER A 15 7.00 19.69 27.05
N PHE A 16 5.79 19.32 27.43
CA PHE A 16 5.48 17.92 27.72
C PHE A 16 5.64 17.12 26.45
N ALA A 17 6.16 15.89 26.57
CA ALA A 17 6.18 14.94 25.46
C ALA A 17 4.73 14.73 24.98
N GLN A 18 4.35 15.45 23.95
CA GLN A 18 3.03 15.29 23.35
C GLN A 18 3.11 14.17 22.32
N ILE A 19 2.15 13.25 22.34
CA ILE A 19 2.02 12.23 21.31
C ILE A 19 1.71 12.95 19.99
N GLN A 20 2.62 12.84 19.05
CA GLN A 20 2.51 13.44 17.71
C GLN A 20 1.78 12.51 16.74
N LYS A 21 2.08 11.20 16.82
CA LYS A 21 1.42 10.16 16.03
C LYS A 21 1.01 8.98 16.93
N MET A 22 -0.07 8.35 16.56
CA MET A 22 -0.58 7.12 17.16
C MET A 22 -1.18 6.27 16.03
N GLU A 23 -0.56 5.15 15.72
CA GLU A 23 -0.92 4.32 14.56
C GLU A 23 -0.97 2.84 14.93
N PRO A 24 -2.03 2.11 14.51
CA PRO A 24 -3.22 2.62 13.84
C PRO A 24 -3.99 3.62 14.73
N PRO A 25 -4.68 4.62 14.14
CA PRO A 25 -5.34 5.68 14.94
C PRO A 25 -6.54 5.20 15.76
N PHE A 26 -7.11 4.06 15.41
CA PHE A 26 -8.15 3.30 16.10
C PHE A 26 -8.22 1.89 15.50
N TRP A 27 -8.98 1.00 16.14
CA TRP A 27 -9.17 -0.38 15.67
C TRP A 27 -10.63 -0.80 15.77
N TRP A 28 -10.94 -2.07 15.47
CA TRP A 28 -12.29 -2.62 15.54
C TRP A 28 -12.35 -3.81 16.48
N SER A 29 -13.51 -4.01 17.12
CA SER A 29 -13.85 -5.25 17.82
C SER A 29 -14.09 -6.39 16.83
N ASP A 30 -14.10 -7.63 17.33
CA ASP A 30 -14.42 -8.83 16.55
C ASP A 30 -13.51 -9.09 15.32
N MET A 31 -12.28 -8.58 15.36
CA MET A 31 -11.25 -8.93 14.41
C MET A 31 -10.58 -10.26 14.77
N ASN A 32 -10.20 -11.07 13.76
CA ASN A 32 -9.35 -12.24 13.98
C ASN A 32 -7.97 -11.82 14.50
N LEU A 33 -7.43 -10.72 13.92
CA LEU A 33 -6.22 -10.08 14.43
C LEU A 33 -6.55 -9.35 15.75
N SER A 34 -6.54 -10.09 16.85
CA SER A 34 -6.90 -9.58 18.17
C SER A 34 -5.73 -8.98 18.98
N ASN A 35 -4.49 -9.29 18.62
CA ASN A 35 -3.32 -8.64 19.19
C ASN A 35 -2.97 -7.40 18.35
N VAL A 36 -3.37 -6.24 18.84
CA VAL A 36 -3.17 -4.97 18.11
C VAL A 36 -1.98 -4.23 18.70
N GLN A 37 -0.98 -3.98 17.87
CA GLN A 37 0.21 -3.22 18.26
C GLN A 37 0.02 -1.75 17.87
N ILE A 38 -0.07 -0.89 18.85
CA ILE A 38 -0.25 0.55 18.66
C ILE A 38 1.11 1.22 18.82
N MET A 39 1.57 1.86 17.78
CA MET A 39 2.77 2.68 17.79
C MET A 39 2.42 4.08 18.30
N PHE A 40 3.15 4.56 19.28
CA PHE A 40 3.12 5.94 19.76
C PHE A 40 4.44 6.62 19.44
N TYR A 41 4.36 7.76 18.80
CA TYR A 41 5.50 8.60 18.47
C TYR A 41 5.39 9.96 19.14
N GLY A 42 6.49 10.41 19.73
CA GLY A 42 6.63 11.72 20.36
C GLY A 42 7.96 11.82 21.11
N LYS A 43 8.44 13.02 21.33
CA LYS A 43 9.77 13.24 21.90
C LYS A 43 9.97 12.49 23.22
N ASN A 44 10.91 11.53 23.25
CA ASN A 44 11.27 10.71 24.40
C ASN A 44 10.05 9.93 25.01
N ILE A 45 9.08 9.54 24.19
CA ILE A 45 7.88 8.84 24.67
C ILE A 45 8.22 7.52 25.36
N ALA A 46 9.29 6.83 24.96
CA ALA A 46 9.72 5.56 25.53
C ALA A 46 10.19 5.66 26.99
N GLN A 47 10.43 6.88 27.50
CA GLN A 47 10.80 7.07 28.91
C GLN A 47 9.61 6.93 29.87
N ASN A 48 8.40 6.85 29.34
CA ASN A 48 7.21 6.73 30.15
C ASN A 48 6.89 5.26 30.48
N GLU A 49 6.28 5.05 31.64
CA GLU A 49 5.49 3.87 31.93
C GLU A 49 4.14 4.00 31.26
N VAL A 50 3.65 2.93 30.64
CA VAL A 50 2.38 2.94 29.92
C VAL A 50 1.40 2.00 30.58
N THR A 51 0.20 2.51 30.88
CA THR A 51 -0.92 1.72 31.38
C THR A 51 -2.16 2.01 30.55
N VAL A 52 -3.17 1.16 30.62
CA VAL A 52 -4.43 1.28 29.88
C VAL A 52 -5.63 1.08 30.79
N SER A 53 -6.73 1.77 30.52
CA SER A 53 -7.97 1.70 31.30
C SER A 53 -8.96 0.64 30.78
N ASN A 54 -10.09 0.51 31.48
CA ASN A 54 -11.29 -0.23 31.05
C ASN A 54 -11.08 -1.72 30.78
N GLY A 55 -10.20 -2.37 31.54
CA GLY A 55 -10.01 -3.83 31.47
C GLY A 55 -9.28 -4.31 30.22
N ILE A 56 -8.75 -3.40 29.39
CA ILE A 56 -7.88 -3.76 28.27
C ILE A 56 -6.58 -4.35 28.80
N VAL A 57 -6.12 -5.44 28.20
CA VAL A 57 -4.89 -6.12 28.61
C VAL A 57 -3.74 -5.70 27.68
N ILE A 58 -2.68 -5.14 28.26
CA ILE A 58 -1.40 -4.97 27.56
C ILE A 58 -0.68 -6.32 27.58
N LYS A 59 -0.37 -6.83 26.39
CA LYS A 59 0.41 -8.07 26.19
C LYS A 59 1.90 -7.82 26.18
N ASP A 60 2.30 -6.70 25.57
CA ASP A 60 3.70 -6.34 25.40
C ASP A 60 3.88 -4.83 25.29
N ILE A 61 5.04 -4.34 25.72
CA ILE A 61 5.50 -2.96 25.52
C ILE A 61 6.91 -3.03 25.00
N GLN A 62 7.06 -2.77 23.70
CA GLN A 62 8.36 -2.77 23.05
C GLN A 62 8.88 -1.34 22.86
N LYS A 63 10.06 -1.09 23.40
CA LYS A 63 10.83 0.15 23.22
C LYS A 63 11.92 -0.12 22.18
N THR A 64 12.15 0.83 21.32
CA THR A 64 13.17 0.73 20.27
C THR A 64 14.43 1.50 20.63
N GLU A 65 15.46 1.43 19.78
CA GLU A 65 16.69 2.21 19.90
C GLU A 65 16.41 3.72 19.92
N ASN A 66 15.39 4.13 19.15
CA ASN A 66 14.94 5.51 19.13
C ASN A 66 13.96 5.76 20.29
N PRO A 67 14.33 6.61 21.27
CA PRO A 67 13.48 6.87 22.44
C PRO A 67 12.18 7.60 22.10
N ASN A 68 11.99 8.05 20.86
CA ASN A 68 10.80 8.73 20.40
C ASN A 68 9.65 7.75 20.07
N TYR A 69 9.86 6.43 20.18
CA TYR A 69 8.87 5.41 19.88
C TYR A 69 8.60 4.48 21.06
N VAL A 70 7.35 4.09 21.21
CA VAL A 70 6.94 2.95 22.00
C VAL A 70 5.82 2.21 21.28
N PHE A 71 5.95 0.90 21.19
CA PHE A 71 4.95 -0.01 20.61
C PHE A 71 4.24 -0.75 21.74
N VAL A 72 2.94 -0.62 21.81
CA VAL A 72 2.12 -1.23 22.88
C VAL A 72 1.15 -2.23 22.22
N THR A 73 1.35 -3.51 22.47
CA THR A 73 0.46 -4.56 22.00
C THR A 73 -0.64 -4.80 23.02
N ILE A 74 -1.89 -4.64 22.61
CA ILE A 74 -3.08 -4.91 23.42
C ILE A 74 -3.82 -6.14 22.91
N ASP A 75 -4.50 -6.84 23.82
CA ASP A 75 -5.43 -7.92 23.47
C ASP A 75 -6.84 -7.35 23.36
N THR A 76 -7.43 -7.46 22.17
CA THR A 76 -8.80 -7.03 21.87
C THR A 76 -9.77 -8.21 21.75
N LYS A 77 -9.30 -9.46 22.03
CA LYS A 77 -10.14 -10.65 21.90
C LYS A 77 -11.31 -10.58 22.87
N ASN A 78 -12.50 -10.80 22.37
CA ASN A 78 -13.76 -10.73 23.15
C ASN A 78 -14.00 -9.36 23.81
N THR A 79 -13.34 -8.31 23.35
CA THR A 79 -13.52 -6.96 23.85
C THR A 79 -14.57 -6.25 22.99
N PRO A 80 -15.69 -5.77 23.57
CA PRO A 80 -16.70 -5.03 22.82
C PRO A 80 -16.17 -3.66 22.38
N ALA A 81 -16.83 -3.08 21.39
CA ALA A 81 -16.55 -1.72 20.98
C ALA A 81 -16.67 -0.75 22.15
N GLN A 82 -15.61 0.00 22.42
CA GLN A 82 -15.51 0.96 23.51
C GLN A 82 -14.36 1.94 23.33
N ASP A 83 -14.43 3.03 24.06
CA ASP A 83 -13.31 3.94 24.22
C ASP A 83 -12.52 3.60 25.48
N PHE A 84 -11.21 3.72 25.41
CA PHE A 84 -10.32 3.56 26.54
C PHE A 84 -9.14 4.53 26.47
N VAL A 85 -8.35 4.60 27.53
CA VAL A 85 -7.33 5.63 27.66
C VAL A 85 -5.99 4.98 28.01
N PHE A 86 -4.98 5.30 27.20
CA PHE A 86 -3.58 5.07 27.57
C PHE A 86 -3.10 6.19 28.49
N THR A 87 -2.44 5.81 29.57
CA THR A 87 -1.81 6.73 30.51
C THR A 87 -0.31 6.57 30.44
N PHE A 88 0.39 7.65 30.22
CA PHE A 88 1.85 7.75 30.16
C PHE A 88 2.36 8.50 31.38
N LYS A 89 3.27 7.85 32.13
CA LYS A 89 3.80 8.40 33.38
C LYS A 89 5.33 8.38 33.38
N ASN A 90 5.95 9.50 33.72
CA ASN A 90 7.38 9.60 33.97
C ASN A 90 7.61 10.49 35.23
N GLY A 91 7.90 9.85 36.36
CA GLY A 91 8.00 10.54 37.64
C GLY A 91 6.67 11.21 38.03
N LYS A 92 6.70 12.56 38.16
CA LYS A 92 5.49 13.36 38.46
C LYS A 92 4.71 13.78 37.21
N LYS A 93 5.26 13.57 36.02
CA LYS A 93 4.59 13.91 34.76
C LYS A 93 3.63 12.80 34.38
N LEU A 94 2.41 13.17 34.01
CA LEU A 94 1.37 12.26 33.59
C LEU A 94 0.57 12.93 32.48
N PHE A 95 0.30 12.17 31.40
CA PHE A 95 -0.63 12.56 30.34
C PHE A 95 -1.35 11.34 29.80
N THR A 96 -2.42 11.58 29.07
CA THR A 96 -3.30 10.52 28.57
C THR A 96 -3.56 10.66 27.09
N LYS A 97 -3.85 9.53 26.43
CA LYS A 97 -4.29 9.47 25.04
C LYS A 97 -5.49 8.54 24.92
N LYS A 98 -6.60 9.08 24.42
CA LYS A 98 -7.79 8.28 24.12
C LYS A 98 -7.53 7.39 22.91
N TYR A 99 -8.05 6.16 22.95
CA TYR A 99 -8.09 5.21 21.85
C TYR A 99 -9.49 4.62 21.72
N SER A 100 -9.90 4.30 20.51
CA SER A 100 -11.24 3.77 20.24
C SER A 100 -11.16 2.39 19.61
N LEU A 101 -11.87 1.46 20.19
CA LEU A 101 -12.21 0.18 19.56
C LEU A 101 -13.63 0.32 19.00
N LYS A 102 -13.75 0.42 17.68
CA LYS A 102 -15.03 0.63 16.99
C LYS A 102 -15.76 -0.70 16.78
N ALA A 103 -17.07 -0.66 16.63
CA ALA A 103 -17.81 -1.84 16.17
C ALA A 103 -17.43 -2.15 14.73
N ARG A 104 -17.10 -3.41 14.46
CA ARG A 104 -16.86 -3.90 13.11
C ARG A 104 -18.18 -3.92 12.31
N ARG A 105 -18.14 -3.60 11.03
CA ARG A 105 -19.31 -3.73 10.16
C ARG A 105 -19.78 -5.18 10.09
N ALA A 106 -21.09 -5.37 10.09
CA ALA A 106 -21.68 -6.69 9.95
C ALA A 106 -21.20 -7.35 8.66
N ASN A 107 -20.81 -8.63 8.74
CA ASN A 107 -20.31 -9.43 7.62
C ASN A 107 -19.02 -8.91 6.94
N SER A 108 -18.35 -7.91 7.48
CA SER A 108 -17.11 -7.35 6.93
C SER A 108 -16.06 -8.43 6.67
N LYS A 109 -15.95 -9.44 7.53
CA LYS A 109 -15.05 -10.59 7.35
C LYS A 109 -15.29 -11.34 6.03
N PHE A 110 -16.53 -11.43 5.60
CA PHE A 110 -16.94 -12.21 4.41
C PHE A 110 -17.32 -11.31 3.23
N ARG A 111 -16.74 -10.10 3.19
CA ARG A 111 -16.95 -9.16 2.09
C ARG A 111 -16.69 -9.81 0.74
N LYS A 112 -17.50 -9.44 -0.26
CA LYS A 112 -17.23 -9.82 -1.64
C LYS A 112 -16.08 -8.97 -2.16
N SER A 113 -15.16 -9.60 -2.88
CA SER A 113 -14.09 -8.93 -3.58
C SER A 113 -14.35 -8.91 -5.08
N TYR A 114 -13.43 -8.35 -5.85
CA TYR A 114 -13.44 -8.48 -7.31
C TYR A 114 -13.02 -9.89 -7.73
N ASP A 115 -13.50 -10.33 -8.89
CA ASP A 115 -13.20 -11.63 -9.45
C ASP A 115 -13.18 -11.58 -11.00
N SER A 116 -13.13 -12.73 -11.67
CA SER A 116 -13.09 -12.83 -13.13
C SER A 116 -14.31 -12.26 -13.87
N SER A 117 -15.38 -11.92 -13.18
CA SER A 117 -16.55 -11.25 -13.75
C SER A 117 -16.41 -9.72 -13.79
N ASP A 118 -15.35 -9.19 -13.20
CA ASP A 118 -15.15 -7.75 -13.09
C ASP A 118 -14.31 -7.18 -14.22
N MET A 119 -14.71 -6.01 -14.69
CA MET A 119 -13.92 -5.16 -15.56
C MET A 119 -13.37 -3.99 -14.73
N ILE A 120 -12.05 -3.96 -14.57
CA ILE A 120 -11.36 -2.98 -13.73
C ILE A 120 -10.95 -1.78 -14.57
N TYR A 121 -11.36 -0.58 -14.14
CA TYR A 121 -10.92 0.68 -14.73
C TYR A 121 -9.80 1.30 -13.90
N LEU A 122 -8.58 1.31 -14.43
CA LEU A 122 -7.42 1.94 -13.81
C LEU A 122 -7.50 3.46 -14.00
N ILE A 123 -7.29 4.21 -12.93
CA ILE A 123 -7.29 5.68 -12.93
C ILE A 123 -5.98 6.21 -12.35
N MET A 124 -5.23 6.98 -13.13
CA MET A 124 -4.23 7.88 -12.58
C MET A 124 -4.95 9.16 -12.12
N SER A 125 -5.18 9.27 -10.82
CA SER A 125 -6.09 10.26 -10.22
C SER A 125 -5.74 11.69 -10.60
N ASP A 126 -4.46 12.08 -10.52
CA ASP A 126 -3.97 13.41 -10.88
C ASP A 126 -4.27 13.79 -12.34
N ARG A 127 -4.39 12.79 -13.25
CA ARG A 127 -4.54 12.97 -14.69
C ARG A 127 -5.97 12.79 -15.19
N PHE A 128 -6.89 12.35 -14.33
CA PHE A 128 -8.23 11.97 -14.77
C PHE A 128 -9.18 13.17 -14.85
N ALA A 129 -9.56 13.72 -13.71
CA ALA A 129 -10.49 14.84 -13.65
C ALA A 129 -10.29 15.66 -12.37
N ASN A 130 -10.31 16.98 -12.50
CA ASN A 130 -10.28 17.91 -11.38
C ASN A 130 -11.70 18.26 -10.96
N GLY A 131 -12.11 17.82 -9.77
CA GLY A 131 -13.41 18.10 -9.20
C GLY A 131 -13.41 19.22 -8.17
N ASN A 132 -12.21 19.56 -7.63
CA ASN A 132 -12.03 20.59 -6.64
C ASN A 132 -10.75 21.40 -6.87
N PRO A 133 -10.77 22.45 -7.69
CA PRO A 133 -9.57 23.24 -7.97
C PRO A 133 -8.89 23.89 -6.75
N ASN A 134 -9.55 23.92 -5.60
CA ASN A 134 -8.98 24.53 -4.40
C ASN A 134 -7.93 23.64 -3.71
N ASN A 135 -7.88 22.34 -4.02
CA ASN A 135 -6.89 21.42 -3.48
C ASN A 135 -5.72 21.10 -4.42
N ASP A 136 -5.70 21.64 -5.66
CA ASP A 136 -4.62 21.41 -6.64
C ASP A 136 -3.22 21.64 -6.04
N SER A 137 -3.14 22.58 -5.08
CA SER A 137 -1.91 22.91 -4.37
C SER A 137 -2.19 23.12 -2.89
N ASP A 138 -1.70 22.26 -2.02
CA ASP A 138 -1.87 22.36 -0.58
C ASP A 138 -0.60 22.88 0.11
N ALA A 139 -0.73 23.67 1.17
CA ALA A 139 0.40 24.28 1.88
C ALA A 139 1.22 23.27 2.69
N SER A 140 0.65 22.13 3.07
CA SER A 140 1.28 21.11 3.89
C SER A 140 2.25 20.19 3.11
N VAL A 141 2.21 20.25 1.76
CA VAL A 141 3.02 19.42 0.86
C VAL A 141 3.81 20.27 -0.13
N THR A 142 4.92 19.72 -0.63
CA THR A 142 5.94 20.49 -1.34
C THR A 142 5.56 20.79 -2.79
N GLU A 143 5.31 19.77 -3.61
CA GLU A 143 5.02 19.96 -5.04
C GLU A 143 3.65 20.61 -5.24
N LYS A 144 3.62 21.65 -6.05
CA LYS A 144 2.40 22.38 -6.42
C LYS A 144 1.96 22.00 -7.83
N ALA A 145 0.71 22.28 -8.15
CA ALA A 145 0.19 22.00 -9.49
C ALA A 145 0.92 22.83 -10.57
N ASP A 146 1.34 22.15 -11.62
CA ASP A 146 1.93 22.74 -12.84
C ASP A 146 1.52 21.91 -14.06
N ARG A 147 0.41 22.27 -14.68
CA ARG A 147 -0.15 21.61 -15.86
C ARG A 147 0.68 21.78 -17.12
N THR A 148 1.62 22.75 -17.13
CA THR A 148 2.52 22.97 -18.26
C THR A 148 3.67 21.96 -18.30
N ASN A 149 3.97 21.35 -17.15
CA ASN A 149 4.95 20.30 -17.00
C ASN A 149 4.30 18.91 -17.11
N PRO A 150 4.62 18.10 -18.14
CA PRO A 150 4.07 16.75 -18.26
C PRO A 150 4.33 15.85 -17.06
N ASN A 151 5.41 16.10 -16.32
CA ASN A 151 5.80 15.35 -15.11
C ASN A 151 5.39 16.06 -13.82
N GLY A 152 4.69 17.21 -13.89
CA GLY A 152 4.15 17.92 -12.74
C GLY A 152 2.75 17.42 -12.35
N ARG A 153 2.22 17.93 -11.26
CA ARG A 153 0.83 17.64 -10.84
C ARG A 153 -0.16 18.44 -11.69
N HIS A 154 -1.25 17.79 -12.09
CA HIS A 154 -2.30 18.38 -12.93
C HIS A 154 -3.62 18.65 -12.19
N GLY A 155 -3.73 18.19 -10.93
CA GLY A 155 -4.85 18.55 -10.06
C GLY A 155 -6.11 17.71 -10.24
N GLY A 156 -6.02 16.53 -10.85
CA GLY A 156 -7.11 15.55 -10.77
C GLY A 156 -7.22 15.02 -9.34
N ASP A 157 -8.45 14.68 -8.89
CA ASP A 157 -8.74 14.37 -7.49
C ASP A 157 -9.89 13.37 -7.30
N ILE A 158 -10.12 12.96 -6.04
CA ILE A 158 -11.19 12.02 -5.67
C ILE A 158 -12.58 12.58 -6.04
N THR A 159 -12.82 13.88 -5.89
CA THR A 159 -14.08 14.51 -6.27
C THR A 159 -14.30 14.42 -7.78
N GLY A 160 -13.24 14.61 -8.58
CA GLY A 160 -13.28 14.41 -10.03
C GLY A 160 -13.60 12.97 -10.43
N ILE A 161 -13.06 11.98 -9.71
CA ILE A 161 -13.43 10.57 -9.92
C ILE A 161 -14.92 10.36 -9.60
N ILE A 162 -15.39 10.82 -8.44
CA ILE A 162 -16.79 10.68 -8.01
C ILE A 162 -17.75 11.29 -9.04
N ASN A 163 -17.43 12.48 -9.54
CA ASN A 163 -18.27 13.19 -10.51
C ASN A 163 -18.37 12.48 -11.87
N ASN A 164 -17.46 11.54 -12.17
CA ASN A 164 -17.42 10.81 -13.43
C ASN A 164 -17.75 9.32 -13.29
N LEU A 165 -18.26 8.84 -12.15
CA LEU A 165 -18.58 7.43 -11.94
C LEU A 165 -19.63 6.90 -12.91
N ASP A 166 -20.63 7.71 -13.30
CA ASP A 166 -21.64 7.31 -14.28
C ASP A 166 -21.02 7.09 -15.68
N TYR A 167 -20.05 7.93 -16.06
CA TYR A 167 -19.28 7.72 -17.27
C TYR A 167 -18.48 6.41 -17.20
N ILE A 168 -17.74 6.18 -16.10
CA ILE A 168 -16.95 4.96 -15.91
C ILE A 168 -17.85 3.71 -15.97
N GLN A 169 -18.99 3.74 -15.30
CA GLN A 169 -19.96 2.67 -15.34
C GLN A 169 -20.51 2.44 -16.76
N SER A 170 -20.73 3.50 -17.53
CA SER A 170 -21.21 3.39 -18.92
C SER A 170 -20.24 2.70 -19.87
N LEU A 171 -18.95 2.64 -19.51
CA LEU A 171 -17.93 1.88 -20.22
C LEU A 171 -18.00 0.37 -19.94
N GLY A 172 -18.87 -0.07 -19.00
CA GLY A 172 -18.98 -1.44 -18.55
C GLY A 172 -18.07 -1.78 -17.37
N ALA A 173 -17.32 -0.80 -16.81
CA ALA A 173 -16.48 -1.06 -15.66
C ALA A 173 -17.32 -1.41 -14.42
N THR A 174 -16.86 -2.42 -13.69
CA THR A 174 -17.49 -2.90 -12.44
C THR A 174 -16.59 -2.69 -11.23
N ALA A 175 -15.34 -2.28 -11.44
CA ALA A 175 -14.41 -1.92 -10.40
C ALA A 175 -13.53 -0.74 -10.83
N VAL A 176 -13.10 0.05 -9.85
CA VAL A 176 -12.17 1.16 -10.06
C VAL A 176 -10.89 0.89 -9.25
N TRP A 177 -9.76 1.08 -9.89
CA TRP A 177 -8.43 1.02 -9.31
C TRP A 177 -7.73 2.37 -9.53
N PRO A 178 -7.80 3.31 -8.58
CA PRO A 178 -6.94 4.49 -8.61
C PRO A 178 -5.48 4.10 -8.32
N THR A 179 -4.51 4.75 -8.96
CA THR A 179 -3.11 4.72 -8.48
C THR A 179 -3.06 5.16 -7.01
N PRO A 180 -1.98 4.90 -6.26
CA PRO A 180 -1.96 5.17 -4.83
C PRO A 180 -2.48 6.58 -4.48
N LEU A 181 -3.21 6.70 -3.38
CA LEU A 181 -3.83 7.96 -2.95
C LEU A 181 -3.26 8.51 -1.65
N CYS A 182 -2.41 7.74 -0.96
CA CYS A 182 -1.76 8.20 0.26
C CYS A 182 -0.79 9.35 -0.01
N GLU A 183 -0.57 10.19 1.00
CA GLU A 183 0.25 11.39 0.89
C GLU A 183 1.65 11.09 0.35
N ASP A 184 2.08 11.89 -0.63
CA ASP A 184 3.42 11.88 -1.19
C ASP A 184 3.96 13.32 -1.16
N ASN A 185 5.01 13.54 -0.38
CA ASN A 185 5.58 14.88 -0.18
C ASN A 185 6.91 15.06 -0.93
N ASP A 186 7.15 14.32 -1.98
CA ASP A 186 8.31 14.55 -2.84
C ASP A 186 8.22 15.90 -3.54
N GLU A 187 9.36 16.49 -3.81
CA GLU A 187 9.46 17.82 -4.43
C GLU A 187 9.06 17.81 -5.91
N ARG A 188 9.12 16.65 -6.56
CA ARG A 188 8.83 16.44 -7.97
C ARG A 188 8.29 15.04 -8.21
N GLY A 189 7.32 14.95 -9.13
CA GLY A 189 6.77 13.66 -9.52
C GLY A 189 5.81 13.06 -8.51
N SER A 190 5.42 13.79 -7.46
CA SER A 190 4.51 13.27 -6.43
C SER A 190 3.09 12.97 -6.93
N TYR A 191 2.81 13.25 -8.21
CA TYR A 191 1.49 13.00 -8.82
C TYR A 191 1.10 11.52 -8.85
N HIS A 192 2.09 10.62 -8.86
CA HIS A 192 1.84 9.17 -8.90
C HIS A 192 1.68 8.55 -7.50
N THR A 193 2.17 9.21 -6.45
CA THR A 193 2.05 8.84 -5.02
C THR A 193 2.60 7.46 -4.62
N TYR A 194 3.51 6.89 -5.39
CA TYR A 194 4.25 5.68 -4.98
C TYR A 194 5.32 5.98 -3.93
N GLY A 195 5.83 7.21 -3.86
CA GLY A 195 6.76 7.68 -2.82
C GLY A 195 6.04 8.19 -1.56
N GLN A 196 5.27 7.32 -0.89
CA GLN A 196 4.39 7.71 0.21
C GLN A 196 5.12 8.33 1.39
N SER A 197 4.63 9.47 1.89
CA SER A 197 5.14 10.20 3.06
C SER A 197 4.31 10.01 4.34
N ASP A 198 3.04 9.58 4.21
CA ASP A 198 2.15 9.18 5.30
C ASP A 198 1.14 8.15 4.80
N VAL A 199 1.23 6.91 5.30
CA VAL A 199 0.41 5.78 4.82
C VAL A 199 -0.97 5.66 5.50
N TYR A 200 -1.29 6.54 6.45
CA TYR A 200 -2.61 6.63 7.09
C TYR A 200 -3.41 7.86 6.63
N LYS A 201 -2.88 8.64 5.69
CA LYS A 201 -3.45 9.89 5.25
C LYS A 201 -3.54 9.94 3.74
N ILE A 202 -4.71 10.29 3.21
CA ILE A 202 -4.87 10.64 1.80
C ILE A 202 -4.11 11.92 1.48
N ASP A 203 -3.48 12.00 0.32
CA ASP A 203 -2.78 13.19 -0.16
C ASP A 203 -3.78 14.37 -0.22
N PRO A 204 -3.48 15.49 0.44
CA PRO A 204 -4.41 16.62 0.51
C PRO A 204 -4.76 17.21 -0.87
N ARG A 205 -3.93 16.96 -1.88
CA ARG A 205 -4.19 17.37 -3.27
C ARG A 205 -5.14 16.40 -3.99
N PHE A 206 -5.38 15.23 -3.45
CA PHE A 206 -6.44 14.32 -3.91
C PHE A 206 -7.72 14.45 -3.08
N GLY A 207 -7.61 14.92 -1.84
CA GLY A 207 -8.73 15.07 -0.92
C GLY A 207 -8.41 14.66 0.51
N THR A 208 -9.40 14.13 1.19
CA THR A 208 -9.31 13.68 2.59
C THR A 208 -9.62 12.20 2.74
N ASN A 209 -9.33 11.64 3.91
CA ASN A 209 -9.72 10.27 4.24
C ASN A 209 -11.25 10.08 4.14
N GLU A 210 -12.03 11.10 4.53
CA GLU A 210 -13.50 11.10 4.46
C GLU A 210 -14.00 11.14 3.01
N GLU A 211 -13.32 11.87 2.12
CA GLU A 211 -13.65 11.88 0.69
C GLU A 211 -13.35 10.51 0.05
N TYR A 212 -12.30 9.82 0.51
CA TYR A 212 -12.04 8.46 0.06
C TYR A 212 -13.12 7.47 0.55
N LEU A 213 -13.62 7.61 1.79
CA LEU A 213 -14.82 6.87 2.24
C LEU A 213 -16.03 7.14 1.33
N LYS A 214 -16.22 8.40 0.94
CA LYS A 214 -17.30 8.78 0.04
C LYS A 214 -17.15 8.14 -1.33
N LEU A 215 -15.92 8.05 -1.87
CA LEU A 215 -15.67 7.35 -3.13
C LEU A 215 -16.12 5.89 -3.06
N SER A 216 -15.72 5.14 -2.01
CA SER A 216 -16.16 3.76 -1.81
C SER A 216 -17.69 3.65 -1.74
N ALA A 217 -18.33 4.52 -0.97
CA ALA A 217 -19.78 4.53 -0.83
C ALA A 217 -20.49 4.82 -2.17
N GLU A 218 -19.98 5.74 -2.98
CA GLU A 218 -20.55 6.07 -4.29
C GLU A 218 -20.34 4.96 -5.33
N LEU A 219 -19.21 4.24 -5.26
CA LEU A 219 -18.96 3.04 -6.05
C LEU A 219 -19.96 1.92 -5.67
N HIS A 220 -20.08 1.63 -4.37
CA HIS A 220 -20.99 0.57 -3.87
C HIS A 220 -22.46 0.85 -4.21
N LYS A 221 -22.91 2.11 -4.17
CA LYS A 221 -24.28 2.49 -4.64
C LYS A 221 -24.55 2.09 -6.10
N ARG A 222 -23.50 2.03 -6.92
CA ARG A 222 -23.57 1.65 -8.34
C ARG A 222 -23.31 0.15 -8.57
N GLY A 223 -23.11 -0.62 -7.49
CA GLY A 223 -22.67 -2.01 -7.56
C GLY A 223 -21.23 -2.19 -8.05
N MET A 224 -20.45 -1.13 -8.03
CA MET A 224 -19.03 -1.13 -8.40
C MET A 224 -18.14 -1.34 -7.18
N LYS A 225 -16.90 -1.79 -7.41
CA LYS A 225 -15.90 -2.13 -6.39
C LYS A 225 -14.77 -1.11 -6.34
N ASN A 226 -14.18 -0.93 -5.15
CA ASN A 226 -13.02 -0.07 -4.92
C ASN A 226 -11.78 -0.91 -4.63
N ILE A 227 -10.76 -0.79 -5.47
CA ILE A 227 -9.46 -1.48 -5.34
C ILE A 227 -8.41 -0.45 -4.95
N LEU A 228 -7.76 -0.66 -3.81
CA LEU A 228 -6.64 0.19 -3.38
C LEU A 228 -5.33 -0.31 -4.00
N ASP A 229 -4.57 0.60 -4.59
CA ASP A 229 -3.17 0.37 -4.95
C ASP A 229 -2.31 0.50 -3.69
N TYR A 230 -1.71 -0.60 -3.26
CA TYR A 230 -1.03 -0.71 -1.98
C TYR A 230 0.48 -0.95 -2.18
N VAL A 231 1.31 -0.15 -1.53
CA VAL A 231 2.77 -0.22 -1.62
C VAL A 231 3.32 -0.89 -0.37
N THR A 232 3.98 -2.05 -0.52
CA THR A 232 4.59 -2.81 0.58
C THR A 232 6.10 -2.73 0.60
N ASN A 233 6.73 -2.52 -0.55
CA ASN A 233 8.17 -2.66 -0.75
C ASN A 233 8.97 -1.48 -0.18
N HIS A 234 8.46 -0.27 -0.34
CA HIS A 234 9.19 0.96 -0.04
C HIS A 234 8.26 2.07 0.44
N TRP A 235 8.83 3.11 1.03
CA TRP A 235 8.19 4.41 1.24
C TRP A 235 8.92 5.49 0.44
N GLY A 236 8.38 6.70 0.42
CA GLY A 236 9.14 7.87 -0.01
C GLY A 236 10.16 8.31 1.04
N TRP A 237 11.28 8.86 0.64
CA TRP A 237 12.28 9.41 1.56
C TRP A 237 11.76 10.62 2.36
N GLN A 238 10.62 11.18 1.97
CA GLN A 238 9.91 12.21 2.73
C GLN A 238 8.96 11.62 3.78
N HIS A 239 8.85 10.29 3.89
CA HIS A 239 8.05 9.67 4.92
C HIS A 239 8.47 10.14 6.31
N TRP A 240 7.50 10.58 7.13
CA TRP A 240 7.80 11.16 8.43
C TRP A 240 8.59 10.22 9.33
N MET A 241 8.33 8.92 9.26
CA MET A 241 9.05 7.90 10.02
C MET A 241 10.47 7.67 9.48
N TYR A 242 10.72 7.85 8.17
CA TYR A 242 12.06 7.78 7.59
C TYR A 242 12.97 8.92 8.09
N LYS A 243 12.38 10.07 8.47
CA LYS A 243 13.13 11.20 9.04
C LYS A 243 13.60 10.94 10.47
N ASP A 244 12.97 9.99 11.17
CA ASP A 244 13.28 9.63 12.57
C ASP A 244 12.91 8.16 12.80
N LEU A 245 13.70 7.22 12.24
CA LEU A 245 13.40 5.78 12.22
C LEU A 245 13.23 5.19 13.63
N PRO A 246 12.27 4.27 13.84
CA PRO A 246 12.12 3.55 15.12
C PRO A 246 13.30 2.66 15.45
N THR A 247 13.82 1.93 14.47
CA THR A 247 15.03 1.10 14.52
C THR A 247 15.89 1.37 13.31
N TYR A 248 17.21 1.17 13.43
CA TYR A 248 18.13 1.37 12.31
C TYR A 248 17.77 0.49 11.10
N ASP A 249 17.32 -0.71 11.36
CA ASP A 249 16.95 -1.73 10.36
C ASP A 249 15.47 -1.67 9.92
N TRP A 250 14.77 -0.56 10.18
CA TRP A 250 13.41 -0.34 9.66
C TRP A 250 13.36 -0.34 8.14
N VAL A 251 14.40 0.23 7.54
CA VAL A 251 14.70 0.17 6.11
C VAL A 251 16.06 -0.47 5.91
N HIS A 252 16.30 -1.10 4.77
CA HIS A 252 17.62 -1.62 4.47
C HIS A 252 18.64 -0.47 4.29
N GLN A 253 19.75 -0.56 5.02
CA GLN A 253 20.79 0.46 5.09
C GLN A 253 22.04 0.01 4.36
N PHE A 254 22.71 0.95 3.69
CA PHE A 254 23.96 0.73 2.99
C PHE A 254 24.96 1.83 3.36
N PRO A 255 26.28 1.60 3.24
CA PRO A 255 27.29 2.65 3.42
C PRO A 255 27.15 3.83 2.43
N GLY A 256 26.44 3.62 1.34
CA GLY A 256 26.00 4.57 0.34
C GLY A 256 24.72 4.09 -0.28
N TYR A 257 24.19 4.81 -1.28
CA TYR A 257 23.01 4.35 -2.01
C TYR A 257 23.29 3.05 -2.76
N SER A 258 22.41 2.05 -2.58
CA SER A 258 22.40 0.81 -3.33
C SER A 258 21.01 0.59 -3.92
N GLN A 259 20.91 0.60 -5.24
CA GLN A 259 19.68 0.34 -5.96
C GLN A 259 19.45 -1.16 -6.14
N SER A 260 18.18 -1.59 -6.12
CA SER A 260 17.83 -2.96 -6.50
C SER A 260 18.37 -3.30 -7.89
N ASN A 261 18.85 -4.51 -8.06
CA ASN A 261 19.24 -5.01 -9.39
C ASN A 261 18.02 -5.43 -10.23
N TYR A 262 16.80 -5.36 -9.66
CA TYR A 262 15.52 -5.74 -10.29
C TYR A 262 15.48 -7.17 -10.83
N ARG A 263 16.27 -8.09 -10.24
CA ARG A 263 16.35 -9.50 -10.66
C ARG A 263 15.56 -10.41 -9.71
N MET A 264 14.24 -10.23 -9.64
CA MET A 264 13.33 -10.93 -8.71
C MET A 264 13.45 -12.45 -8.79
N THR A 265 13.85 -12.99 -9.95
CA THR A 265 14.08 -14.43 -10.14
C THR A 265 15.19 -14.98 -9.26
N THR A 266 16.11 -14.15 -8.77
CA THR A 266 17.16 -14.58 -7.83
C THR A 266 16.62 -15.13 -6.52
N GLN A 267 15.38 -14.79 -6.15
CA GLN A 267 14.74 -15.26 -4.92
C GLN A 267 14.35 -16.76 -4.98
N PHE A 268 14.29 -17.36 -6.17
CA PHE A 268 13.94 -18.77 -6.36
C PHE A 268 14.83 -19.50 -7.38
N ASP A 269 15.89 -18.86 -7.85
CA ASP A 269 16.93 -19.52 -8.64
C ASP A 269 17.97 -20.14 -7.71
N SER A 270 18.00 -21.47 -7.63
CA SER A 270 18.96 -22.22 -6.81
C SER A 270 20.43 -21.98 -7.18
N ASN A 271 20.71 -21.40 -8.34
CA ASN A 271 22.05 -21.06 -8.80
C ASN A 271 22.38 -19.56 -8.62
N ALA A 272 21.45 -18.76 -8.12
CA ALA A 272 21.70 -17.35 -7.88
C ALA A 272 22.77 -17.14 -6.81
N SER A 273 23.60 -16.12 -6.98
CA SER A 273 24.53 -15.72 -5.92
C SER A 273 23.76 -15.04 -4.79
N ALA A 274 24.17 -15.29 -3.54
CA ALA A 274 23.55 -14.66 -2.37
C ALA A 274 23.63 -13.12 -2.42
N ILE A 275 24.67 -12.56 -3.05
CA ILE A 275 24.81 -11.12 -3.20
C ILE A 275 23.78 -10.55 -4.19
N ASP A 276 23.47 -11.28 -5.27
CA ASP A 276 22.48 -10.83 -6.25
C ASP A 276 21.07 -10.91 -5.66
N THR A 277 20.75 -11.96 -4.91
CA THR A 277 19.49 -12.07 -4.18
C THR A 277 19.34 -10.94 -3.16
N LYS A 278 20.38 -10.70 -2.37
CA LYS A 278 20.39 -9.58 -1.40
C LYS A 278 20.22 -8.24 -2.09
N ASN A 279 20.92 -7.97 -3.18
CA ASN A 279 20.80 -6.72 -3.92
C ASN A 279 19.42 -6.55 -4.57
N CYS A 280 18.75 -7.64 -4.91
CA CYS A 280 17.38 -7.59 -5.42
C CYS A 280 16.40 -7.16 -4.33
N VAL A 281 16.45 -7.82 -3.18
CA VAL A 281 15.46 -7.70 -2.10
C VAL A 281 15.72 -6.49 -1.22
N ASP A 282 16.99 -6.23 -0.86
CA ASP A 282 17.34 -5.16 0.08
C ASP A 282 17.62 -3.83 -0.64
N GLY A 283 17.92 -3.87 -1.95
CA GLY A 283 18.24 -2.66 -2.72
C GLY A 283 17.03 -1.74 -2.85
N TRP A 284 17.25 -0.44 -2.69
CA TRP A 284 16.17 0.54 -2.82
C TRP A 284 15.61 0.55 -4.24
N PHE A 285 14.29 0.71 -4.38
CA PHE A 285 13.65 0.74 -5.70
C PHE A 285 14.21 1.88 -6.55
N VAL A 286 14.22 3.09 -6.03
CA VAL A 286 15.00 4.24 -6.55
C VAL A 286 15.54 5.03 -5.38
N LYS A 287 16.40 6.01 -5.64
CA LYS A 287 17.08 6.78 -4.59
C LYS A 287 16.12 7.46 -3.59
N SER A 288 14.95 7.89 -4.05
CA SER A 288 13.93 8.52 -3.21
C SER A 288 12.96 7.52 -2.56
N MET A 289 13.12 6.21 -2.80
CA MET A 289 12.24 5.17 -2.30
C MET A 289 13.04 4.12 -1.51
N PRO A 290 13.36 4.41 -0.22
CA PRO A 290 14.05 3.48 0.66
C PRO A 290 13.26 2.20 0.86
N ASP A 291 13.95 1.07 0.77
CA ASP A 291 13.39 -0.26 0.87
C ASP A 291 13.07 -0.62 2.32
N LEU A 292 11.85 -1.13 2.55
CA LEU A 292 11.36 -1.53 3.87
C LEU A 292 11.82 -2.95 4.21
N ASN A 293 12.37 -3.11 5.40
CA ASN A 293 12.83 -4.42 5.87
C ASN A 293 11.67 -5.25 6.43
N GLN A 294 10.97 -6.03 5.58
CA GLN A 294 9.87 -6.90 6.03
C GLN A 294 10.34 -8.09 6.90
N SER A 295 11.64 -8.35 7.00
CA SER A 295 12.17 -9.33 7.96
C SER A 295 12.14 -8.79 9.40
N ASN A 296 12.07 -7.47 9.60
CA ASN A 296 11.83 -6.85 10.91
C ASN A 296 10.36 -7.03 11.30
N PRO A 297 10.06 -7.71 12.45
CA PRO A 297 8.69 -7.99 12.86
C PRO A 297 7.84 -6.73 13.09
N LEU A 298 8.44 -5.61 13.52
CA LEU A 298 7.72 -4.36 13.71
C LEU A 298 7.27 -3.77 12.37
N VAL A 299 8.12 -3.81 11.36
CA VAL A 299 7.81 -3.35 9.99
C VAL A 299 6.69 -4.18 9.40
N LEU A 300 6.84 -5.52 9.44
CA LEU A 300 5.85 -6.43 8.88
C LEU A 300 4.49 -6.27 9.57
N ASN A 301 4.47 -6.15 10.89
CA ASN A 301 3.23 -5.97 11.64
C ASN A 301 2.59 -4.60 11.36
N TYR A 302 3.40 -3.53 11.26
CA TYR A 302 2.92 -2.20 10.90
C TYR A 302 2.24 -2.20 9.52
N LEU A 303 2.87 -2.79 8.49
CA LEU A 303 2.30 -2.92 7.15
C LEU A 303 1.02 -3.75 7.16
N THR A 304 1.00 -4.85 7.92
CA THR A 304 -0.18 -5.72 8.03
C THR A 304 -1.36 -4.99 8.66
N GLN A 305 -1.13 -4.29 9.77
CA GLN A 305 -2.19 -3.54 10.44
C GLN A 305 -2.66 -2.34 9.62
N ASN A 306 -1.77 -1.66 8.91
CA ASN A 306 -2.15 -0.57 8.01
C ASN A 306 -3.05 -1.07 6.88
N ALA A 307 -2.72 -2.20 6.26
CA ALA A 307 -3.55 -2.80 5.20
C ALA A 307 -4.95 -3.17 5.72
N ILE A 308 -5.04 -3.86 6.86
CA ILE A 308 -6.31 -4.23 7.49
C ILE A 308 -7.11 -2.99 7.89
N TRP A 309 -6.42 -1.96 8.39
CA TRP A 309 -7.05 -0.70 8.74
C TRP A 309 -7.72 -0.04 7.52
N TRP A 310 -7.05 0.03 6.37
CA TRP A 310 -7.63 0.57 5.15
C TRP A 310 -8.83 -0.25 4.66
N ILE A 311 -8.75 -1.60 4.71
CA ILE A 311 -9.84 -2.49 4.32
C ILE A 311 -11.09 -2.18 5.15
N GLU A 312 -10.97 -2.09 6.48
CA GLU A 312 -12.10 -1.79 7.35
C GLU A 312 -12.53 -0.32 7.28
N TYR A 313 -11.58 0.61 7.21
CA TYR A 313 -11.88 2.04 7.17
C TYR A 313 -12.62 2.43 5.90
N ALA A 314 -12.05 2.12 4.76
CA ALA A 314 -12.58 2.54 3.46
C ALA A 314 -13.54 1.54 2.80
N ASP A 315 -13.87 0.42 3.47
CA ASP A 315 -14.72 -0.65 2.92
C ASP A 315 -14.24 -1.18 1.57
N LEU A 316 -12.96 -1.48 1.48
CA LEU A 316 -12.32 -1.87 0.24
C LEU A 316 -12.76 -3.26 -0.23
N ASP A 317 -12.76 -3.45 -1.55
CA ASP A 317 -13.14 -4.71 -2.19
C ASP A 317 -11.92 -5.50 -2.71
N GLY A 318 -10.72 -4.93 -2.66
CA GLY A 318 -9.50 -5.61 -3.04
C GLY A 318 -8.27 -4.72 -3.02
N PHE A 319 -7.12 -5.35 -3.24
CA PHE A 319 -5.85 -4.66 -3.45
C PHE A 319 -5.25 -4.99 -4.81
N ARG A 320 -4.56 -4.01 -5.39
CA ARG A 320 -3.42 -4.21 -6.27
C ARG A 320 -2.18 -3.89 -5.45
N VAL A 321 -1.22 -4.80 -5.40
CA VAL A 321 0.01 -4.59 -4.63
C VAL A 321 1.15 -4.31 -5.57
N ASP A 322 1.67 -3.10 -5.44
CA ASP A 322 2.82 -2.58 -6.16
C ASP A 322 4.08 -3.38 -5.87
N THR A 323 4.91 -3.60 -6.90
CA THR A 323 6.24 -4.22 -6.77
C THR A 323 6.25 -5.49 -5.90
N TYR A 324 5.18 -6.31 -5.97
CA TYR A 324 4.96 -7.45 -5.06
C TYR A 324 6.17 -8.39 -4.98
N SER A 325 6.77 -8.74 -6.10
CA SER A 325 7.89 -9.68 -6.17
C SER A 325 9.26 -9.09 -5.79
N TYR A 326 9.33 -7.80 -5.51
CA TYR A 326 10.57 -7.16 -5.02
C TYR A 326 10.73 -7.27 -3.50
N ASN A 327 9.65 -7.48 -2.78
CA ASN A 327 9.67 -7.65 -1.32
C ASN A 327 10.44 -8.92 -0.93
N ASP A 328 10.89 -9.01 0.33
CA ASP A 328 11.27 -10.29 0.93
C ASP A 328 10.13 -11.29 0.78
N LYS A 329 10.40 -12.44 0.14
CA LYS A 329 9.35 -13.39 -0.23
C LYS A 329 8.62 -13.98 0.98
N GLU A 330 9.33 -14.20 2.09
CA GLU A 330 8.74 -14.74 3.31
C GLU A 330 7.92 -13.66 4.04
N GLY A 331 8.41 -12.43 4.06
CA GLY A 331 7.70 -11.29 4.62
C GLY A 331 6.40 -11.00 3.90
N ILE A 332 6.43 -10.88 2.57
CA ILE A 332 5.23 -10.59 1.78
C ILE A 332 4.21 -11.74 1.82
N SER A 333 4.69 -13.00 1.86
CA SER A 333 3.83 -14.16 2.04
C SER A 333 3.08 -14.11 3.37
N LYS A 334 3.75 -13.78 4.48
CA LYS A 334 3.14 -13.61 5.80
C LYS A 334 2.13 -12.46 5.82
N TRP A 335 2.47 -11.33 5.18
CA TRP A 335 1.56 -10.20 5.03
C TRP A 335 0.28 -10.60 4.28
N THR A 336 0.42 -11.25 3.12
CA THR A 336 -0.71 -11.70 2.31
C THR A 336 -1.56 -12.71 3.07
N LYS A 337 -0.92 -13.66 3.76
CA LYS A 337 -1.61 -14.66 4.58
C LYS A 337 -2.43 -14.01 5.70
N ALA A 338 -1.87 -13.04 6.41
CA ALA A 338 -2.56 -12.36 7.50
C ALA A 338 -3.85 -11.67 7.01
N ILE A 339 -3.82 -11.05 5.83
CA ILE A 339 -5.00 -10.42 5.24
C ILE A 339 -6.03 -11.46 4.80
N THR A 340 -5.60 -12.53 4.11
CA THR A 340 -6.51 -13.57 3.63
C THR A 340 -7.07 -14.44 4.77
N ASP A 341 -6.38 -14.58 5.89
CA ASP A 341 -6.92 -15.21 7.10
C ASP A 341 -7.99 -14.32 7.77
N GLU A 342 -7.82 -12.99 7.73
CA GLU A 342 -8.82 -12.04 8.25
C GLU A 342 -10.03 -11.93 7.33
N TYR A 343 -9.80 -11.95 5.99
CA TYR A 343 -10.80 -11.78 4.93
C TYR A 343 -10.69 -12.89 3.88
N PRO A 344 -11.31 -14.06 4.09
CA PRO A 344 -11.10 -15.24 3.23
C PRO A 344 -11.47 -15.05 1.76
N ASN A 345 -12.35 -14.09 1.46
CA ASN A 345 -12.80 -13.81 0.09
C ASN A 345 -12.14 -12.58 -0.52
N PHE A 346 -11.21 -11.93 0.19
CA PHE A 346 -10.56 -10.71 -0.29
C PHE A 346 -9.53 -11.02 -1.36
N ASN A 347 -9.70 -10.45 -2.55
CA ASN A 347 -8.76 -10.65 -3.64
C ASN A 347 -7.63 -9.62 -3.59
N ILE A 348 -6.44 -10.12 -3.84
CA ILE A 348 -5.21 -9.33 -3.91
C ILE A 348 -4.53 -9.70 -5.21
N VAL A 349 -4.33 -8.73 -6.11
CA VAL A 349 -3.50 -8.92 -7.29
C VAL A 349 -2.13 -8.32 -7.04
N GLY A 350 -1.10 -9.13 -7.16
CA GLY A 350 0.30 -8.69 -7.05
C GLY A 350 0.86 -8.30 -8.42
N GLU A 351 1.57 -7.17 -8.44
CA GLU A 351 2.41 -6.86 -9.59
C GLU A 351 3.66 -7.75 -9.56
N VAL A 352 3.62 -8.80 -10.38
CA VAL A 352 4.72 -9.73 -10.58
C VAL A 352 5.18 -9.60 -12.03
N TRP A 353 6.02 -8.60 -12.29
CA TRP A 353 6.43 -8.27 -13.66
C TRP A 353 7.54 -9.22 -14.13
N MET A 354 7.13 -10.33 -14.68
CA MET A 354 8.00 -11.36 -15.25
C MET A 354 7.52 -11.75 -16.65
N HIS A 355 8.45 -12.20 -17.48
CA HIS A 355 8.21 -12.53 -18.89
C HIS A 355 8.09 -14.04 -19.15
N ASN A 356 7.83 -14.82 -18.10
CA ASN A 356 7.71 -16.28 -18.18
C ASN A 356 6.60 -16.77 -17.25
N GLN A 357 5.68 -17.60 -17.78
CA GLN A 357 4.53 -18.06 -17.03
C GLN A 357 4.91 -18.88 -15.77
N ALA A 358 5.92 -19.71 -15.83
CA ALA A 358 6.36 -20.49 -14.67
C ALA A 358 6.85 -19.59 -13.54
N GLN A 359 7.54 -18.50 -13.87
CA GLN A 359 8.00 -17.50 -12.90
C GLN A 359 6.84 -16.72 -12.29
N MET A 360 5.82 -16.36 -13.10
CA MET A 360 4.61 -15.70 -12.57
C MET A 360 3.77 -16.67 -11.75
N ALA A 361 3.56 -17.90 -12.23
CA ALA A 361 2.81 -18.94 -11.53
C ALA A 361 3.44 -19.31 -10.17
N TYR A 362 4.76 -19.15 -10.02
CA TYR A 362 5.45 -19.31 -8.74
C TYR A 362 4.81 -18.47 -7.62
N TRP A 363 4.35 -17.27 -7.95
CA TRP A 363 3.79 -16.30 -7.00
C TRP A 363 2.28 -16.43 -6.77
N GLN A 364 1.57 -17.27 -7.52
CA GLN A 364 0.15 -17.48 -7.21
C GLN A 364 -0.03 -18.46 -6.04
N LYS A 365 -1.03 -18.20 -5.18
CA LYS A 365 -1.38 -19.08 -4.06
C LYS A 365 -1.51 -20.54 -4.50
N ASP A 366 -0.97 -21.43 -3.69
CA ASP A 366 -1.00 -22.89 -3.90
C ASP A 366 -0.29 -23.34 -5.19
N SER A 367 0.68 -22.57 -5.66
CA SER A 367 1.47 -22.85 -6.84
C SER A 367 2.21 -24.18 -6.74
N LYS A 368 2.06 -25.05 -7.75
CA LYS A 368 2.85 -26.27 -7.88
C LYS A 368 4.31 -25.98 -8.15
N VAL A 369 4.60 -24.88 -8.85
CA VAL A 369 5.96 -24.41 -9.12
C VAL A 369 6.60 -23.91 -7.83
N GLY A 370 5.88 -23.09 -7.03
CA GLY A 370 6.36 -22.64 -5.73
C GLY A 370 6.55 -23.78 -4.72
N ALA A 371 5.68 -24.78 -4.77
CA ALA A 371 5.76 -25.96 -3.89
C ALA A 371 7.04 -26.79 -4.07
N ILE A 372 7.72 -26.70 -5.21
CA ILE A 372 9.03 -27.35 -5.44
C ILE A 372 10.05 -26.85 -4.40
N GLU A 373 9.96 -25.59 -4.00
CA GLU A 373 10.79 -24.94 -2.97
C GLU A 373 10.10 -24.82 -1.62
N SER A 374 9.01 -25.54 -1.39
CA SER A 374 8.19 -25.45 -0.18
C SER A 374 7.65 -24.03 0.08
N PHE A 375 7.45 -23.23 -0.98
CA PHE A 375 6.98 -21.87 -0.90
C PHE A 375 5.51 -21.73 -1.29
N ASN A 376 4.75 -20.92 -0.54
CA ASN A 376 3.40 -20.48 -0.86
C ASN A 376 3.26 -18.99 -0.56
N SER A 377 3.06 -18.18 -1.58
CA SER A 377 2.91 -16.75 -1.45
C SER A 377 1.60 -16.34 -0.77
N HIS A 378 0.61 -17.23 -0.76
CA HIS A 378 -0.79 -16.95 -0.41
C HIS A 378 -1.47 -15.87 -1.28
N LEU A 379 -0.82 -15.40 -2.35
CA LEU A 379 -1.32 -14.38 -3.25
C LEU A 379 -2.42 -14.93 -4.19
N PRO A 380 -3.66 -14.46 -4.10
CA PRO A 380 -4.74 -15.03 -4.92
C PRO A 380 -4.57 -14.81 -6.41
N SER A 381 -4.09 -13.63 -6.81
CA SER A 381 -4.03 -13.18 -8.20
C SER A 381 -2.69 -12.55 -8.55
N VAL A 382 -2.28 -12.69 -9.80
CA VAL A 382 -1.11 -11.99 -10.39
C VAL A 382 -1.52 -11.30 -11.69
N MET A 383 -0.82 -10.22 -12.04
CA MET A 383 -1.01 -9.51 -13.33
C MET A 383 -0.37 -10.32 -14.46
N ASP A 384 -1.10 -10.52 -15.56
CA ASP A 384 -0.63 -11.34 -16.69
C ASP A 384 0.25 -10.55 -17.66
N PHE A 385 1.50 -10.33 -17.27
CA PHE A 385 2.50 -9.67 -18.12
C PHE A 385 2.89 -10.53 -19.33
N THR A 386 2.76 -11.84 -19.26
CA THR A 386 3.11 -12.71 -20.40
C THR A 386 2.08 -12.61 -21.52
N LEU A 387 0.80 -12.48 -21.19
CA LEU A 387 -0.22 -12.21 -22.18
C LEU A 387 -0.08 -10.78 -22.75
N TYR A 388 0.25 -9.79 -21.91
CA TYR A 388 0.57 -8.43 -22.34
C TYR A 388 1.72 -8.44 -23.37
N ASP A 389 2.81 -9.16 -23.11
CA ASP A 389 3.93 -9.29 -24.04
C ASP A 389 3.52 -9.95 -25.37
N ALA A 390 2.72 -11.02 -25.29
CA ALA A 390 2.19 -11.70 -26.47
C ALA A 390 1.32 -10.77 -27.30
N LEU A 391 0.40 -10.03 -26.67
CA LEU A 391 -0.44 -9.03 -27.34
C LEU A 391 0.39 -7.94 -28.00
N GLY A 392 1.41 -7.42 -27.33
CA GLY A 392 2.32 -6.41 -27.88
C GLY A 392 3.05 -6.85 -29.13
N SER A 393 3.35 -8.14 -29.26
CA SER A 393 4.03 -8.70 -30.43
C SER A 393 3.10 -8.98 -31.61
N VAL A 394 1.97 -9.63 -31.32
CA VAL A 394 1.06 -10.23 -32.29
C VAL A 394 0.60 -9.29 -33.40
N PHE A 395 0.18 -8.11 -33.03
CA PHE A 395 -0.45 -7.16 -33.96
C PHE A 395 0.56 -6.41 -34.85
N ASN A 396 1.85 -6.53 -34.54
CA ASN A 396 2.93 -5.98 -35.39
C ASN A 396 3.50 -7.00 -36.37
N GLU A 397 3.02 -8.25 -36.31
CA GLU A 397 3.51 -9.36 -37.11
C GLU A 397 2.46 -9.75 -38.17
N ASP A 398 2.54 -9.14 -39.34
CA ASP A 398 1.56 -9.33 -40.43
C ASP A 398 1.85 -10.53 -41.34
N LYS A 399 2.96 -11.24 -41.10
CA LYS A 399 3.36 -12.35 -41.99
C LYS A 399 3.01 -13.67 -41.32
N GLY A 400 2.38 -14.58 -42.08
CA GLY A 400 2.14 -15.95 -41.65
C GLY A 400 3.40 -16.80 -41.62
N GLU A 401 4.29 -16.46 -40.71
CA GLU A 401 5.50 -17.25 -40.42
C GLU A 401 5.22 -18.18 -39.24
N TRP A 402 5.98 -19.25 -39.12
CA TRP A 402 5.77 -20.33 -38.16
C TRP A 402 5.63 -19.89 -36.70
N ASP A 403 6.35 -18.86 -36.30
CA ASP A 403 6.48 -18.37 -34.92
C ASP A 403 5.96 -16.92 -34.73
N LYS A 404 5.13 -16.43 -35.64
CA LYS A 404 4.66 -15.04 -35.66
C LYS A 404 3.14 -14.91 -35.68
N GLY A 405 2.68 -13.76 -35.22
CA GLY A 405 1.26 -13.44 -35.18
C GLY A 405 0.49 -14.17 -34.08
N MET A 406 -0.73 -14.51 -34.34
CA MET A 406 -1.68 -15.06 -33.36
C MET A 406 -1.19 -16.33 -32.63
N ILE A 407 -0.24 -17.07 -33.19
CA ILE A 407 0.33 -18.25 -32.56
C ILE A 407 0.89 -17.92 -31.15
N LYS A 408 1.45 -16.73 -30.96
CA LYS A 408 2.00 -16.32 -29.68
C LYS A 408 0.96 -16.24 -28.55
N ILE A 409 -0.28 -15.85 -28.87
CA ILE A 409 -1.39 -15.88 -27.92
C ILE A 409 -1.77 -17.32 -27.59
N TYR A 410 -1.89 -18.18 -28.61
CA TYR A 410 -2.20 -19.59 -28.39
C TYR A 410 -1.10 -20.29 -27.60
N ASP A 411 0.18 -20.01 -27.89
CA ASP A 411 1.31 -20.56 -27.13
C ASP A 411 1.29 -20.07 -25.67
N ASN A 412 0.89 -18.82 -25.42
CA ASN A 412 0.69 -18.31 -24.08
C ASN A 412 -0.37 -19.15 -23.34
N PHE A 413 -1.57 -19.31 -23.91
CA PHE A 413 -2.66 -20.08 -23.32
C PHE A 413 -2.35 -21.55 -23.09
N THR A 414 -1.45 -22.16 -23.89
CA THR A 414 -1.05 -23.56 -23.67
C THR A 414 -0.35 -23.78 -22.34
N ASN A 415 0.12 -22.73 -21.68
CA ASN A 415 0.80 -22.78 -20.39
C ASN A 415 -0.14 -22.46 -19.20
N ASP A 416 -1.44 -22.25 -19.43
CA ASP A 416 -2.41 -21.92 -18.39
C ASP A 416 -2.47 -22.96 -17.26
N PHE A 417 -2.14 -24.21 -17.56
CA PHE A 417 -2.04 -25.30 -16.58
C PHE A 417 -0.99 -25.09 -15.47
N LEU A 418 -0.05 -24.15 -15.65
CA LEU A 418 0.94 -23.78 -14.64
C LEU A 418 0.30 -23.03 -13.47
N TYR A 419 -0.76 -22.29 -13.73
CA TYR A 419 -1.45 -21.49 -12.72
C TYR A 419 -2.43 -22.33 -11.91
N PRO A 420 -2.40 -22.28 -10.59
CA PRO A 420 -3.41 -22.94 -9.75
C PRO A 420 -4.84 -22.48 -10.02
N ASN A 421 -4.99 -21.18 -10.35
CA ASN A 421 -6.29 -20.59 -10.68
C ASN A 421 -6.14 -19.57 -11.82
N ILE A 422 -6.25 -20.04 -13.04
CA ILE A 422 -6.16 -19.20 -14.25
C ILE A 422 -7.32 -18.16 -14.31
N ASN A 423 -8.49 -18.48 -13.76
CA ASN A 423 -9.61 -17.55 -13.73
C ASN A 423 -9.41 -16.36 -12.77
N ASN A 424 -8.37 -16.38 -11.95
CA ASN A 424 -8.03 -15.27 -11.07
C ASN A 424 -6.72 -14.56 -11.49
N MET A 425 -6.46 -14.51 -12.79
CA MET A 425 -5.40 -13.70 -13.37
C MET A 425 -5.95 -12.33 -13.77
N LEU A 426 -5.21 -11.26 -13.51
CA LEU A 426 -5.54 -9.94 -14.04
C LEU A 426 -4.95 -9.78 -15.44
N VAL A 427 -5.77 -9.98 -16.46
CA VAL A 427 -5.37 -9.76 -17.86
C VAL A 427 -5.51 -8.30 -18.24
N PHE A 428 -4.58 -7.78 -19.02
CA PHE A 428 -4.60 -6.39 -19.49
C PHE A 428 -3.84 -6.25 -20.82
N ALA A 429 -4.22 -5.24 -21.61
CA ALA A 429 -3.53 -4.88 -22.83
C ALA A 429 -2.60 -3.67 -22.63
N GLU A 430 -2.90 -2.83 -21.66
CA GLU A 430 -2.09 -1.68 -21.26
C GLU A 430 -2.38 -1.32 -19.78
N ASN A 431 -1.44 -0.64 -19.14
CA ASN A 431 -1.62 -0.01 -17.85
C ASN A 431 -0.85 1.32 -17.79
N HIS A 432 -0.71 1.92 -16.60
CA HIS A 432 -0.04 3.20 -16.42
C HIS A 432 1.50 3.13 -16.56
N ASP A 433 2.10 1.93 -16.51
CA ASP A 433 3.55 1.67 -16.64
C ASP A 433 3.94 1.20 -18.05
N THR A 434 2.96 0.95 -18.91
CA THR A 434 3.19 0.43 -20.24
C THR A 434 2.85 1.46 -21.32
N ASN A 435 3.35 1.22 -22.54
CA ASN A 435 2.94 2.01 -23.68
C ASN A 435 1.45 1.83 -23.97
N ARG A 436 0.82 2.89 -24.50
CA ARG A 436 -0.57 2.81 -24.94
C ARG A 436 -0.72 1.81 -26.06
N PHE A 437 -1.73 0.97 -25.96
CA PHE A 437 -2.01 -0.11 -26.89
C PHE A 437 -2.13 0.37 -28.34
N ASN A 438 -2.82 1.50 -28.58
CA ASN A 438 -2.95 2.07 -29.90
C ASN A 438 -1.62 2.57 -30.51
N GLN A 439 -0.65 2.99 -29.70
CA GLN A 439 0.67 3.38 -30.18
C GLN A 439 1.47 2.17 -30.66
N MET A 440 1.31 1.02 -30.00
CA MET A 440 1.97 -0.21 -30.38
C MET A 440 1.59 -0.67 -31.80
N TYR A 441 0.39 -0.33 -32.25
CA TYR A 441 -0.13 -0.66 -33.60
C TYR A 441 -0.07 0.51 -34.59
N LYS A 442 0.74 1.52 -34.30
CA LYS A 442 0.93 2.68 -35.18
C LYS A 442 -0.40 3.35 -35.59
N ASN A 443 -1.35 3.39 -34.66
CA ASN A 443 -2.71 3.91 -34.85
C ASN A 443 -3.51 3.19 -35.96
N ASP A 444 -3.21 1.94 -36.26
CA ASP A 444 -3.99 1.13 -37.18
C ASP A 444 -5.28 0.64 -36.52
N PHE A 445 -6.35 1.40 -36.66
CA PHE A 445 -7.65 1.08 -36.04
C PHE A 445 -8.24 -0.27 -36.47
N LYS A 446 -7.89 -0.79 -37.65
CA LYS A 446 -8.33 -2.11 -38.11
C LYS A 446 -7.70 -3.24 -37.28
N LYS A 447 -6.50 -3.03 -36.79
CA LYS A 447 -5.84 -3.99 -35.89
C LYS A 447 -6.35 -3.88 -34.47
N TYR A 448 -6.83 -2.69 -34.09
CA TYR A 448 -7.36 -2.43 -32.75
C TYR A 448 -8.77 -3.00 -32.53
N GLN A 449 -9.60 -3.01 -33.57
CA GLN A 449 -10.97 -3.58 -33.55
C GLN A 449 -10.99 -5.10 -33.71
#